data_153d43a9c23f9b665fda7385b674ec96
#
_entry.id   153d43a9c23f9b665fda7385b674ec96
#
_cell.length_a   1.000
_cell.length_b   1.000
_cell.length_c   1.000
_cell.angle_alpha   90.00
_cell.angle_beta   90.00
_cell.angle_gamma   90.00
#
_symmetry.space_group_name_H-M   'P 1'
#
loop_
_entity.id
_entity.type
_entity.pdbx_description
1 polymer ?
#
loop_
_entity_poly.entity_id
_entity_poly.type
_entity_poly.pdbx_seq_one_letter_code
_entity_poly.pdbx_strand_id
1 'polypeptide(L)'
;MHSTFTQAIRVHHFGGPEVLQWEAVELPLPAPGEVRIRQTAVGLNFIDTYHRSGLYPLALPAGIGTEAAGVVEDLGSGSGPGGVAVGDRVAYTGLPPGAYAERRNWPAERLVKLPASITEEVAAAAMLKGLTAWYLLRRSYRVQPLQSLIGLFHADPLQGDI
;
A
#
# COMPACT_ATOMS: atom_id res chain seq x y z
N MET A 1 -13.89 7.62 -23.74
CA MET A 1 -13.38 7.40 -22.37
C MET A 1 -11.88 7.61 -22.45
N HIS A 2 -11.33 8.58 -21.73
CA HIS A 2 -9.90 8.84 -21.78
C HIS A 2 -9.23 8.10 -20.63
N SER A 3 -8.66 6.92 -20.90
CA SER A 3 -7.69 6.29 -20.02
C SER A 3 -6.38 7.10 -20.06
N THR A 4 -5.68 7.14 -18.96
CA THR A 4 -4.34 7.69 -18.86
C THR A 4 -3.34 6.54 -18.66
N PHE A 5 -2.06 6.79 -18.90
CA PHE A 5 -1.01 5.84 -18.53
C PHE A 5 -0.30 6.30 -17.26
N THR A 6 0.16 5.35 -16.49
CA THR A 6 1.01 5.57 -15.32
C THR A 6 2.18 4.60 -15.34
N GLN A 7 3.29 4.98 -14.75
CA GLN A 7 4.39 4.05 -14.54
C GLN A 7 4.16 3.24 -13.27
N ALA A 8 4.41 1.95 -13.32
CA ALA A 8 4.26 1.03 -12.20
C ALA A 8 5.25 -0.12 -12.26
N ILE A 9 5.58 -0.67 -11.09
CA ILE A 9 6.27 -1.95 -11.00
C ILE A 9 5.27 -3.08 -11.25
N ARG A 10 5.61 -3.96 -12.21
CA ARG A 10 4.86 -5.17 -12.51
C ARG A 10 5.76 -6.39 -12.43
N VAL A 11 5.15 -7.53 -12.11
CA VAL A 11 5.75 -8.85 -12.21
C VAL A 11 4.95 -9.70 -13.19
N HIS A 12 5.64 -10.29 -14.16
CA HIS A 12 5.07 -11.15 -15.20
C HIS A 12 5.28 -12.65 -14.90
N HIS A 13 6.23 -12.95 -14.02
CA HIS A 13 6.51 -14.28 -13.47
C HIS A 13 7.11 -14.11 -12.07
N PHE A 14 6.97 -15.13 -11.25
CA PHE A 14 7.53 -15.12 -9.90
C PHE A 14 9.04 -15.29 -9.92
N GLY A 15 9.75 -14.68 -8.96
CA GLY A 15 11.20 -14.76 -8.89
C GLY A 15 11.84 -13.82 -7.86
N GLY A 16 13.13 -13.59 -8.03
CA GLY A 16 13.91 -12.65 -7.26
C GLY A 16 13.65 -11.18 -7.64
N PRO A 17 14.48 -10.24 -7.15
CA PRO A 17 14.31 -8.81 -7.46
C PRO A 17 14.34 -8.47 -8.95
N GLU A 18 14.99 -9.29 -9.75
CA GLU A 18 15.14 -9.13 -11.20
C GLU A 18 13.82 -9.19 -11.98
N VAL A 19 12.76 -9.76 -11.40
CA VAL A 19 11.44 -9.86 -12.06
C VAL A 19 10.62 -8.58 -11.95
N LEU A 20 11.07 -7.60 -11.17
CA LEU A 20 10.41 -6.31 -11.01
C LEU A 20 10.67 -5.45 -12.26
N GLN A 21 9.61 -5.17 -13.02
CA GLN A 21 9.69 -4.39 -14.26
C GLN A 21 8.97 -3.05 -14.07
N TRP A 22 9.68 -1.96 -14.38
CA TRP A 22 9.10 -0.62 -14.42
C TRP A 22 8.53 -0.38 -15.80
N GLU A 23 7.21 -0.30 -15.90
CA GLU A 23 6.53 -0.22 -17.20
C GLU A 23 5.31 0.71 -17.17
N ALA A 24 4.92 1.18 -18.34
CA ALA A 24 3.70 1.95 -18.51
C ALA A 24 2.49 1.02 -18.47
N VAL A 25 1.54 1.30 -17.60
CA VAL A 25 0.28 0.58 -17.48
C VAL A 25 -0.90 1.50 -17.73
N GLU A 26 -1.95 0.99 -18.33
CA GLU A 26 -3.18 1.73 -18.50
C GLU A 26 -3.86 1.95 -17.14
N LEU A 27 -4.24 3.20 -16.87
CA LEU A 27 -4.95 3.59 -15.66
C LEU A 27 -6.33 4.13 -16.09
N PRO A 28 -7.39 3.34 -15.90
CA PRO A 28 -8.75 3.79 -16.23
C PRO A 28 -9.17 4.97 -15.36
N LEU A 29 -10.22 5.69 -15.75
CA LEU A 29 -10.83 6.68 -14.87
C LEU A 29 -11.24 6.03 -13.54
N PRO A 30 -11.18 6.77 -12.41
CA PRO A 30 -11.66 6.25 -11.14
C PRO A 30 -13.12 5.80 -11.25
N ALA A 31 -13.40 4.58 -10.82
CA ALA A 31 -14.75 4.03 -10.77
C ALA A 31 -15.60 4.76 -9.70
N PRO A 32 -16.93 4.59 -9.72
CA PRO A 32 -17.76 5.12 -8.64
C PRO A 32 -17.26 4.67 -7.25
N GLY A 33 -17.07 5.63 -6.35
CA GLY A 33 -16.51 5.38 -5.01
C GLY A 33 -14.98 5.32 -4.94
N GLU A 34 -14.29 5.38 -6.07
CA GLU A 34 -12.83 5.44 -6.11
C GLU A 34 -12.31 6.86 -6.29
N VAL A 35 -11.07 7.05 -5.91
CA VAL A 35 -10.29 8.25 -6.22
C VAL A 35 -8.99 7.87 -6.89
N ARG A 36 -8.44 8.77 -7.69
CA ARG A 36 -7.06 8.68 -8.20
C ARG A 36 -6.11 9.35 -7.24
N ILE A 37 -5.06 8.65 -6.88
CA ILE A 37 -4.00 9.16 -6.01
C ILE A 37 -2.72 9.25 -6.83
N ARG A 38 -2.07 10.41 -6.84
CA ARG A 38 -0.67 10.56 -7.21
C ARG A 38 0.16 10.23 -5.98
N GLN A 39 0.85 9.10 -6.03
CA GLN A 39 1.64 8.61 -4.92
C GLN A 39 2.97 9.35 -4.85
N THR A 40 3.32 9.85 -3.69
CA THR A 40 4.57 10.57 -3.41
C THR A 40 5.52 9.76 -2.56
N ALA A 41 4.99 8.77 -1.84
CA ALA A 41 5.78 7.81 -1.07
C ALA A 41 5.10 6.44 -1.07
N VAL A 42 5.89 5.39 -1.13
CA VAL A 42 5.43 3.99 -1.03
C VAL A 42 6.13 3.29 0.12
N GLY A 43 5.40 2.47 0.86
CA GLY A 43 5.94 1.67 1.95
C GLY A 43 6.45 0.32 1.43
N LEU A 44 7.65 -0.06 1.86
CA LEU A 44 8.20 -1.38 1.60
C LEU A 44 7.83 -2.32 2.75
N ASN A 45 7.20 -3.44 2.43
CA ASN A 45 6.76 -4.43 3.40
C ASN A 45 7.25 -5.83 3.02
N PHE A 46 7.49 -6.67 4.01
CA PHE A 46 8.00 -8.03 3.79
C PHE A 46 7.05 -8.87 2.92
N ILE A 47 5.74 -8.65 3.06
CA ILE A 47 4.72 -9.33 2.24
C ILE A 47 4.90 -9.07 0.74
N ASP A 48 5.50 -7.96 0.35
CA ASP A 48 5.75 -7.62 -1.06
C ASP A 48 6.75 -8.60 -1.68
N THR A 49 7.69 -9.12 -0.88
CA THR A 49 8.61 -10.18 -1.32
C THR A 49 7.90 -11.51 -1.52
N TYR A 50 6.89 -11.81 -0.69
CA TYR A 50 6.07 -13.03 -0.83
C TYR A 50 5.20 -12.99 -2.08
N HIS A 51 4.62 -11.83 -2.39
CA HIS A 51 3.89 -11.62 -3.64
C HIS A 51 4.80 -11.79 -4.85
N ARG A 52 5.99 -11.18 -4.80
CA ARG A 52 6.96 -11.26 -5.90
C ARG A 52 7.47 -12.68 -6.13
N SER A 53 7.81 -13.42 -5.07
CA SER A 53 8.35 -14.77 -5.15
C SER A 53 7.29 -15.85 -5.43
N GLY A 54 6.00 -15.51 -5.29
CA GLY A 54 4.90 -16.46 -5.47
C GLY A 54 4.58 -17.28 -4.22
N LEU A 55 5.19 -16.99 -3.06
CA LEU A 55 4.79 -17.61 -1.79
C LEU A 55 3.32 -17.27 -1.46
N TYR A 56 2.90 -16.04 -1.76
CA TYR A 56 1.50 -15.62 -1.80
C TYR A 56 1.14 -15.32 -3.26
N PRO A 57 0.62 -16.31 -4.00
CA PRO A 57 0.47 -16.19 -5.44
C PRO A 57 -0.55 -15.13 -5.82
N LEU A 58 -0.25 -14.39 -6.88
CA LEU A 58 -1.11 -13.40 -7.51
C LEU A 58 -1.44 -13.85 -8.93
N ALA A 59 -2.57 -13.39 -9.45
CA ALA A 59 -2.86 -13.50 -10.88
C ALA A 59 -1.90 -12.57 -11.64
N LEU A 60 -1.09 -13.15 -12.52
CA LEU A 60 -0.09 -12.42 -13.30
C LEU A 60 -0.62 -11.95 -14.66
N PRO A 61 -0.16 -10.81 -15.19
CA PRO A 61 0.82 -9.90 -14.61
C PRO A 61 0.22 -9.09 -13.45
N ALA A 62 0.98 -8.89 -12.37
CA ALA A 62 0.51 -8.24 -11.15
C ALA A 62 1.33 -7.00 -10.76
N GLY A 63 0.69 -6.03 -10.13
CA GLY A 63 1.36 -4.96 -9.40
C GLY A 63 1.81 -5.46 -8.02
N ILE A 64 2.85 -4.83 -7.47
CA ILE A 64 3.41 -5.12 -6.15
C ILE A 64 3.27 -3.89 -5.24
N GLY A 65 3.39 -4.09 -3.94
CA GLY A 65 3.27 -3.05 -2.93
C GLY A 65 1.87 -2.96 -2.33
N THR A 66 1.80 -2.77 -1.04
CA THR A 66 0.55 -2.79 -0.25
C THR A 66 0.32 -1.53 0.56
N GLU A 67 1.23 -0.56 0.50
CA GLU A 67 1.19 0.65 1.34
C GLU A 67 1.72 1.85 0.57
N ALA A 68 1.00 2.97 0.62
CA ALA A 68 1.46 4.22 0.03
C ALA A 68 0.78 5.44 0.67
N ALA A 69 1.36 6.60 0.38
CA ALA A 69 0.78 7.91 0.66
C ALA A 69 0.95 8.82 -0.55
N GLY A 70 0.09 9.82 -0.67
CA GLY A 70 0.13 10.76 -1.77
C GLY A 70 -1.00 11.78 -1.72
N VAL A 71 -1.30 12.35 -2.88
CA VAL A 71 -2.29 13.41 -3.03
C VAL A 71 -3.41 12.94 -3.96
N VAL A 72 -4.64 13.20 -3.60
CA VAL A 72 -5.80 12.91 -4.45
C VAL A 72 -5.79 13.85 -5.66
N GLU A 73 -5.78 13.28 -6.86
CA GLU A 73 -5.80 14.03 -8.13
C GLU A 73 -7.17 14.07 -8.79
N ASP A 74 -7.98 13.02 -8.61
CA ASP A 74 -9.27 12.89 -9.30
C ASP A 74 -10.25 12.06 -8.48
N LEU A 75 -11.54 12.26 -8.71
CA LEU A 75 -12.62 11.59 -7.99
C LEU A 75 -13.53 10.86 -8.98
N GLY A 76 -13.79 9.61 -8.73
CA GLY A 76 -14.89 8.90 -9.37
C GLY A 76 -16.25 9.41 -8.86
N SER A 77 -17.31 9.15 -9.58
CA SER A 77 -18.65 9.53 -9.14
C SER A 77 -18.99 8.89 -7.80
N GLY A 78 -19.62 9.65 -6.89
CA GLY A 78 -19.99 9.16 -5.57
C GLY A 78 -18.83 9.05 -4.56
N SER A 79 -17.63 9.47 -4.89
CA SER A 79 -16.46 9.42 -3.98
C SER A 79 -16.50 10.49 -2.87
N GLY A 80 -17.43 11.42 -2.92
CA GLY A 80 -17.63 12.46 -1.92
C GLY A 80 -18.05 12.01 -0.52
N PRO A 81 -18.78 10.89 -0.32
CA PRO A 81 -19.22 10.47 1.00
C PRO A 81 -18.09 10.14 1.99
N GLY A 82 -16.89 9.82 1.51
CA GLY A 82 -15.72 9.56 2.36
C GLY A 82 -15.02 10.81 2.91
N GLY A 83 -15.54 12.00 2.60
CA GLY A 83 -14.94 13.27 3.04
C GLY A 83 -13.58 13.56 2.40
N VAL A 84 -13.23 12.90 1.31
CA VAL A 84 -11.96 13.09 0.58
C VAL A 84 -12.21 14.02 -0.60
N ALA A 85 -11.31 14.98 -0.83
CA ALA A 85 -11.35 15.96 -1.92
C ALA A 85 -10.05 15.94 -2.72
N VAL A 86 -10.11 16.44 -3.97
CA VAL A 86 -8.90 16.70 -4.75
C VAL A 86 -7.97 17.65 -3.99
N GLY A 87 -6.69 17.31 -3.94
CA GLY A 87 -5.68 18.01 -3.16
C GLY A 87 -5.49 17.49 -1.73
N ASP A 88 -6.37 16.62 -1.22
CA ASP A 88 -6.16 16.00 0.08
C ASP A 88 -4.94 15.09 0.07
N ARG A 89 -4.14 15.23 1.15
CA ARG A 89 -3.04 14.32 1.46
C ARG A 89 -3.59 13.09 2.17
N VAL A 90 -3.30 11.93 1.63
CA VAL A 90 -3.89 10.66 2.07
C VAL A 90 -2.86 9.55 2.16
N ALA A 91 -3.16 8.55 2.97
CA ALA A 91 -2.43 7.29 3.00
C ALA A 91 -3.40 6.11 3.00
N TYR A 92 -2.91 4.97 2.58
CA TYR A 92 -3.64 3.71 2.60
C TYR A 92 -2.71 2.52 2.77
N THR A 93 -3.28 1.42 3.23
CA THR A 93 -2.66 0.11 3.20
C THR A 93 -3.70 -0.97 2.90
N GLY A 94 -3.27 -2.07 2.29
CA GLY A 94 -4.10 -3.25 2.05
C GLY A 94 -4.05 -3.79 0.64
N LEU A 95 -4.97 -4.72 0.39
CA LEU A 95 -5.10 -5.45 -0.87
C LEU A 95 -6.23 -4.88 -1.74
N PRO A 96 -6.12 -5.06 -3.07
CA PRO A 96 -5.09 -5.77 -3.82
C PRO A 96 -3.76 -5.01 -3.84
N PRO A 97 -2.60 -5.71 -4.06
CA PRO A 97 -1.30 -5.05 -4.19
C PRO A 97 -1.24 -4.18 -5.46
N GLY A 98 -0.20 -3.34 -5.58
CA GLY A 98 -0.01 -2.42 -6.72
C GLY A 98 0.33 -1.00 -6.27
N ALA A 99 0.81 -0.83 -5.04
CA ALA A 99 1.21 0.47 -4.53
C ALA A 99 2.53 0.99 -5.15
N TYR A 100 3.34 0.13 -5.80
CA TYR A 100 4.56 0.58 -6.47
C TYR A 100 4.22 1.15 -7.86
N ALA A 101 3.58 2.29 -7.86
CA ALA A 101 3.15 3.02 -9.04
C ALA A 101 3.17 4.53 -8.78
N GLU A 102 3.29 5.33 -9.83
CA GLU A 102 3.18 6.79 -9.69
C GLU A 102 1.75 7.23 -9.36
N ARG A 103 0.77 6.52 -9.94
CA ARG A 103 -0.66 6.79 -9.75
C ARG A 103 -1.43 5.50 -9.59
N ARG A 104 -2.49 5.57 -8.79
CA ARG A 104 -3.38 4.45 -8.54
C ARG A 104 -4.80 4.93 -8.27
N ASN A 105 -5.79 4.16 -8.72
CA ASN A 105 -7.16 4.30 -8.24
C ASN A 105 -7.35 3.46 -6.97
N TRP A 106 -8.05 4.01 -5.99
CA TRP A 106 -8.27 3.35 -4.70
C TRP A 106 -9.63 3.74 -4.11
N PRO A 107 -10.34 2.83 -3.40
CA PRO A 107 -11.60 3.15 -2.75
C PRO A 107 -11.45 4.31 -1.76
N ALA A 108 -12.26 5.35 -1.91
CA ALA A 108 -12.21 6.56 -1.08
C ALA A 108 -12.43 6.25 0.40
N GLU A 109 -13.31 5.31 0.71
CA GLU A 109 -13.65 4.89 2.08
C GLU A 109 -12.48 4.21 2.82
N ARG A 110 -11.46 3.75 2.09
CA ARG A 110 -10.28 3.07 2.66
C ARG A 110 -9.09 4.00 2.79
N LEU A 111 -9.28 5.28 2.57
CA LEU A 111 -8.24 6.29 2.71
C LEU A 111 -8.24 6.91 4.10
N VAL A 112 -7.04 7.23 4.58
CA VAL A 112 -6.82 8.01 5.79
C VAL A 112 -6.26 9.37 5.38
N LYS A 113 -6.96 10.46 5.73
CA LYS A 113 -6.45 11.82 5.52
C LYS A 113 -5.30 12.08 6.48
N LEU A 114 -4.21 12.61 5.94
CA LEU A 114 -3.03 12.91 6.74
C LEU A 114 -3.17 14.27 7.45
N PRO A 115 -2.91 14.32 8.76
CA PRO A 115 -2.77 15.59 9.44
C PRO A 115 -1.54 16.35 8.93
N ALA A 116 -1.54 17.68 9.06
CA ALA A 116 -0.45 18.52 8.57
C ALA A 116 0.93 18.17 9.16
N SER A 117 0.95 17.61 10.37
CA SER A 117 2.16 17.24 11.10
C SER A 117 2.82 15.93 10.63
N ILE A 118 2.15 15.15 9.77
CA ILE A 118 2.68 13.87 9.27
C ILE A 118 2.97 14.02 7.77
N THR A 119 4.20 13.72 7.37
CA THR A 119 4.59 13.69 5.95
C THR A 119 4.13 12.39 5.29
N GLU A 120 4.06 12.38 3.97
CA GLU A 120 3.69 11.19 3.21
C GLU A 120 4.71 10.07 3.39
N GLU A 121 5.99 10.40 3.51
CA GLU A 121 7.06 9.41 3.75
C GLU A 121 6.88 8.72 5.09
N VAL A 122 6.59 9.50 6.16
CA VAL A 122 6.32 8.95 7.49
C VAL A 122 5.07 8.07 7.45
N ALA A 123 4.01 8.53 6.79
CA ALA A 123 2.77 7.76 6.69
C ALA A 123 2.98 6.43 5.93
N ALA A 124 3.65 6.48 4.77
CA ALA A 124 3.94 5.29 3.96
C ALA A 124 4.91 4.32 4.65
N ALA A 125 5.81 4.81 5.50
CA ALA A 125 6.74 3.96 6.23
C ALA A 125 6.13 3.29 7.47
N ALA A 126 5.07 3.88 8.05
CA ALA A 126 4.60 3.50 9.38
C ALA A 126 3.20 2.89 9.42
N MET A 127 2.34 3.13 8.42
CA MET A 127 0.91 2.82 8.53
C MET A 127 0.64 1.33 8.71
N LEU A 128 1.12 0.47 7.81
CA LEU A 128 0.90 -0.97 7.90
C LEU A 128 1.56 -1.57 9.14
N LYS A 129 2.81 -1.19 9.39
CA LYS A 129 3.59 -1.67 10.54
C LYS A 129 2.99 -1.20 11.86
N GLY A 130 2.57 0.07 11.92
CA GLY A 130 1.92 0.65 13.09
C GLY A 130 0.56 0.04 13.37
N LEU A 131 -0.27 -0.19 12.34
CA LEU A 131 -1.55 -0.88 12.49
C LEU A 131 -1.37 -2.32 12.96
N THR A 132 -0.36 -3.02 12.44
CA THR A 132 -0.01 -4.39 12.86
C THR A 132 0.41 -4.40 14.33
N ALA A 133 1.31 -3.51 14.72
CA ALA A 133 1.75 -3.39 16.11
C ALA A 133 0.57 -3.05 17.04
N TRP A 134 -0.25 -2.08 16.66
CA TRP A 134 -1.45 -1.70 17.41
C TRP A 134 -2.41 -2.89 17.60
N TYR A 135 -2.67 -3.62 16.50
CA TYR A 135 -3.55 -4.80 16.53
C TYR A 135 -3.02 -5.88 17.48
N LEU A 136 -1.73 -6.20 17.37
CA LEU A 136 -1.09 -7.20 18.22
C LEU A 136 -1.13 -6.81 19.71
N LEU A 137 -0.83 -5.55 20.03
CA LEU A 137 -0.72 -5.06 21.40
C LEU A 137 -2.07 -4.72 22.05
N ARG A 138 -3.12 -4.53 21.27
CA ARG A 138 -4.41 -4.05 21.79
C ARG A 138 -5.56 -5.01 21.55
N ARG A 139 -5.49 -5.81 20.49
CA ARG A 139 -6.57 -6.73 20.11
C ARG A 139 -6.21 -8.19 20.32
N SER A 140 -5.00 -8.61 19.93
CA SER A 140 -4.54 -10.00 20.12
C SER A 140 -4.07 -10.23 21.53
N TYR A 141 -3.22 -9.36 22.07
CA TYR A 141 -2.71 -9.43 23.43
C TYR A 141 -2.77 -8.07 24.09
N ARG A 142 -3.62 -7.90 25.10
CA ARG A 142 -3.70 -6.65 25.86
C ARG A 142 -2.52 -6.53 26.82
N VAL A 143 -1.55 -5.71 26.45
CA VAL A 143 -0.42 -5.39 27.30
C VAL A 143 -0.90 -4.64 28.54
N GLN A 144 -0.50 -5.12 29.71
CA GLN A 144 -0.81 -4.50 30.99
C GLN A 144 0.29 -3.50 31.42
N PRO A 145 -0.01 -2.54 32.29
CA PRO A 145 1.02 -1.68 32.86
C PRO A 145 2.16 -2.51 33.48
N LEU A 146 3.40 -2.06 33.32
CA LEU A 146 4.62 -2.70 33.79
C LEU A 146 5.02 -4.03 33.08
N GLN A 147 4.31 -4.42 32.03
CA GLN A 147 4.77 -5.52 31.17
C GLN A 147 5.72 -4.97 30.10
N SER A 148 6.89 -5.61 29.99
CA SER A 148 7.80 -5.37 28.87
C SER A 148 7.48 -6.31 27.72
N LEU A 149 7.35 -5.77 26.53
CA LEU A 149 7.15 -6.53 25.29
C LEU A 149 8.37 -6.34 24.40
N ILE A 150 9.03 -7.46 24.11
CA ILE A 150 10.04 -7.49 23.05
C ILE A 150 9.32 -7.94 21.80
N GLY A 151 9.10 -7.03 20.84
CA GLY A 151 8.63 -7.38 19.52
C GLY A 151 9.75 -8.04 18.75
N LEU A 152 9.79 -9.36 18.74
CA LEU A 152 10.58 -10.12 17.79
C LEU A 152 9.86 -10.03 16.44
N PHE A 153 10.34 -9.18 15.56
CA PHE A 153 10.08 -9.35 14.14
C PHE A 153 10.86 -10.58 13.71
N HIS A 154 10.15 -11.69 13.63
CA HIS A 154 10.72 -12.95 13.22
C HIS A 154 11.06 -12.84 11.73
N ALA A 155 12.35 -12.82 11.43
CA ALA A 155 12.83 -13.23 10.13
C ALA A 155 12.46 -14.71 9.98
N ASP A 156 11.81 -15.06 8.90
CA ASP A 156 11.36 -16.41 8.61
C ASP A 156 12.49 -17.42 8.84
N PRO A 157 12.34 -18.43 9.72
CA PRO A 157 13.36 -19.45 9.93
C PRO A 157 13.64 -20.32 8.70
N LEU A 158 12.89 -20.16 7.60
CA LEU A 158 13.11 -20.85 6.35
C LEU A 158 14.12 -20.14 5.42
N GLN A 159 14.62 -18.97 5.76
CA GLN A 159 15.79 -18.38 5.14
C GLN A 159 17.05 -18.85 5.89
N GLY A 160 17.34 -20.13 5.71
CA GLY A 160 18.65 -20.65 6.01
C GLY A 160 19.69 -19.90 5.17
N ASP A 161 20.70 -19.47 5.87
CA ASP A 161 22.06 -19.12 5.42
C ASP A 161 22.20 -18.42 4.05
N ILE A 162 22.37 -17.09 4.12
CA ILE A 162 23.20 -16.37 3.15
C ILE A 162 24.44 -15.87 3.85
#